data_f5d905a474266a490dc80fffc439e3ea
#
_entry.id   f5d905a474266a490dc80fffc439e3ea
#
_cell.length_a   1.000
_cell.length_b   1.000
_cell.length_c   1.000
_cell.angle_alpha   90.00
_cell.angle_beta   90.00
_cell.angle_gamma   90.00
#
_symmetry.space_group_name_H-M   'P 1'
#
loop_
_entity.id
_entity.type
_entity.pdbx_description
1 polymer ?
#
loop_
_entity_poly.entity_id
_entity_poly.type
_entity_poly.pdbx_seq_one_letter_code
_entity_poly.pdbx_strand_id
1 'polypeptide(L)'
;MAQMIDTSFIKGNPESDALCREIAKASGGVCLLSFSRGKDALAAWLNLSRFFRRIVPFTCAGIPHVDFADEYLAYCERIFGTHIIRLQDGGLYANIEALQYQYPHDEEWIDKTEFPVYDAQDIADIIRNHLGLPRAWTAYGLNASDSLDRMITVRQCKGRYYGTRSFYPNFDWTHKQIMDVLRQSNIRLSNEYHIAARSFAGGLMPHNLLAVDKRAPQLFRQLEYYYPLLKASLCRSQWRNERCLPGKQQENGKEKPRTDAPCKTRNSGGRNARAGRKKSSARRTTR
;
A
#
# COMPACT_ATOMS: atom_id res chain seq x y z
N MET A 1 4.84 16.34 28.94
CA MET A 1 4.56 14.91 29.07
C MET A 1 3.75 14.50 27.86
N ALA A 2 4.20 13.49 27.08
CA ALA A 2 3.41 12.95 25.99
C ALA A 2 2.13 12.37 26.58
N GLN A 3 0.99 12.76 26.02
CA GLN A 3 -0.31 12.21 26.42
C GLN A 3 -0.33 10.75 25.96
N MET A 4 -0.31 9.81 26.90
CA MET A 4 -0.44 8.39 26.55
C MET A 4 -1.81 8.19 25.90
N ILE A 5 -1.82 7.69 24.67
CA ILE A 5 -3.08 7.37 23.99
C ILE A 5 -3.74 6.23 24.73
N ASP A 6 -5.01 6.43 25.08
CA ASP A 6 -5.83 5.34 25.59
C ASP A 6 -6.05 4.31 24.48
N THR A 7 -5.62 3.09 24.72
CA THR A 7 -5.78 1.96 23.81
C THR A 7 -6.64 0.85 24.43
N SER A 8 -7.26 1.10 25.56
CA SER A 8 -8.06 0.11 26.33
C SER A 8 -9.28 -0.40 25.55
N PHE A 9 -9.79 0.41 24.61
CA PHE A 9 -10.91 0.05 23.74
C PHE A 9 -10.53 -0.96 22.65
N ILE A 10 -9.24 -1.18 22.39
CA ILE A 10 -8.80 -2.06 21.31
C ILE A 10 -8.97 -3.52 21.71
N LYS A 11 -9.93 -4.17 21.10
CA LYS A 11 -10.10 -5.63 21.16
C LYS A 11 -9.24 -6.23 20.06
N GLY A 12 -8.01 -6.58 20.34
CA GLY A 12 -7.14 -7.23 19.38
C GLY A 12 -7.60 -8.65 19.04
N ASN A 13 -6.92 -9.30 18.12
CA ASN A 13 -7.13 -10.70 17.79
C ASN A 13 -6.04 -11.57 18.48
N PRO A 14 -6.36 -12.79 18.91
CA PRO A 14 -5.43 -13.62 19.68
C PRO A 14 -4.09 -13.86 19.00
N GLU A 15 -4.07 -14.12 17.67
CA GLU A 15 -2.85 -14.45 16.93
C GLU A 15 -1.94 -13.24 16.76
N SER A 16 -2.48 -12.10 16.33
CA SER A 16 -1.70 -10.86 16.19
C SER A 16 -1.25 -10.31 17.55
N ASP A 17 -2.05 -10.43 18.58
CA ASP A 17 -1.67 -10.04 19.94
C ASP A 17 -0.54 -10.93 20.49
N ALA A 18 -0.58 -12.24 20.24
CA ALA A 18 0.50 -13.16 20.60
C ALA A 18 1.80 -12.83 19.87
N LEU A 19 1.71 -12.56 18.57
CA LEU A 19 2.86 -12.13 17.75
C LEU A 19 3.48 -10.84 18.31
N CYS A 20 2.67 -9.83 18.59
CA CYS A 20 3.16 -8.56 19.14
C CYS A 20 3.86 -8.73 20.50
N ARG A 21 3.30 -9.55 21.41
CA ARG A 21 3.93 -9.85 22.70
C ARG A 21 5.27 -10.56 22.54
N GLU A 22 5.33 -11.56 21.67
CA GLU A 22 6.56 -12.31 21.41
C GLU A 22 7.66 -11.39 20.87
N ILE A 23 7.34 -10.58 19.86
CA ILE A 23 8.32 -9.65 19.26
C ILE A 23 8.72 -8.56 20.26
N ALA A 24 7.79 -8.02 21.04
CA ALA A 24 8.11 -7.05 22.08
C ALA A 24 9.08 -7.62 23.11
N LYS A 25 8.90 -8.88 23.53
CA LYS A 25 9.83 -9.58 24.43
C LYS A 25 11.20 -9.75 23.78
N ALA A 26 11.26 -10.20 22.53
CA ALA A 26 12.51 -10.46 21.81
C ALA A 26 13.30 -9.18 21.53
N SER A 27 12.63 -8.08 21.25
CA SER A 27 13.23 -6.78 20.93
C SER A 27 13.46 -5.87 22.14
N GLY A 28 13.13 -6.33 23.36
CA GLY A 28 13.21 -5.51 24.56
C GLY A 28 12.21 -4.36 24.58
N GLY A 29 11.06 -4.55 23.97
CA GLY A 29 9.95 -3.60 23.94
C GLY A 29 10.14 -2.41 22.98
N VAL A 30 11.00 -2.55 21.96
CA VAL A 30 11.28 -1.51 20.96
C VAL A 30 10.99 -2.06 19.56
N CYS A 31 10.25 -1.31 18.73
CA CYS A 31 10.10 -1.64 17.32
C CYS A 31 10.20 -0.38 16.45
N LEU A 32 10.51 -0.58 15.16
CA LEU A 32 10.33 0.41 14.12
C LEU A 32 8.93 0.27 13.54
N LEU A 33 8.35 1.36 13.07
CA LEU A 33 7.05 1.37 12.38
C LEU A 33 7.20 2.09 11.04
N SER A 34 7.01 1.36 9.93
CA SER A 34 6.87 1.97 8.61
C SER A 34 5.50 2.64 8.52
N PHE A 35 5.48 3.95 8.65
CA PHE A 35 4.26 4.75 8.73
C PHE A 35 3.92 5.40 7.40
N SER A 36 3.07 4.76 6.62
CA SER A 36 2.62 5.23 5.30
C SER A 36 1.53 6.31 5.33
N ARG A 37 1.14 6.84 6.48
CA ARG A 37 0.00 7.74 6.70
C ARG A 37 -1.37 7.12 6.39
N GLY A 38 -1.41 5.87 5.96
CA GLY A 38 -2.63 5.13 5.66
C GLY A 38 -3.38 4.67 6.93
N LYS A 39 -4.67 4.35 6.76
CA LYS A 39 -5.54 3.83 7.83
C LYS A 39 -4.96 2.59 8.52
N ASP A 40 -4.34 1.71 7.74
CA ASP A 40 -3.80 0.44 8.24
C ASP A 40 -2.52 0.67 9.06
N ALA A 41 -1.65 1.59 8.64
CA ALA A 41 -0.47 1.99 9.39
C ALA A 41 -0.83 2.72 10.70
N LEU A 42 -1.90 3.53 10.68
CA LEU A 42 -2.41 4.19 11.88
C LEU A 42 -2.99 3.18 12.87
N ALA A 43 -3.79 2.22 12.40
CA ALA A 43 -4.31 1.14 13.23
C ALA A 43 -3.18 0.25 13.78
N ALA A 44 -2.13 0.01 12.98
CA ALA A 44 -0.94 -0.70 13.45
C ALA A 44 -0.24 0.06 14.58
N TRP A 45 -0.08 1.38 14.45
CA TRP A 45 0.52 2.19 15.52
C TRP A 45 -0.26 2.08 16.83
N LEU A 46 -1.59 2.23 16.76
CA LEU A 46 -2.47 2.07 17.91
C LEU A 46 -2.36 0.68 18.55
N ASN A 47 -2.34 -0.37 17.74
CA ASN A 47 -2.19 -1.74 18.26
C ASN A 47 -0.82 -1.96 18.91
N LEU A 48 0.25 -1.51 18.27
CA LEU A 48 1.62 -1.62 18.79
C LEU A 48 1.78 -0.90 20.14
N SER A 49 1.08 0.23 20.36
CA SER A 49 1.12 0.98 21.61
C SER A 49 0.64 0.18 22.83
N ARG A 50 -0.05 -0.95 22.62
CA ARG A 50 -0.47 -1.89 23.69
C ARG A 50 0.67 -2.79 24.17
N PHE A 51 1.70 -2.99 23.37
CA PHE A 51 2.74 -4.01 23.60
C PHE A 51 4.15 -3.46 23.70
N PHE A 52 4.43 -2.36 22.99
CA PHE A 52 5.76 -1.79 22.90
C PHE A 52 5.87 -0.52 23.73
N ARG A 53 6.91 -0.43 24.56
CA ARG A 53 7.20 0.77 25.33
C ARG A 53 7.78 1.91 24.48
N ARG A 54 8.40 1.59 23.33
CA ARG A 54 8.96 2.55 22.38
C ARG A 54 8.72 2.10 20.96
N ILE A 55 8.01 2.92 20.22
CA ILE A 55 7.80 2.76 18.79
C ILE A 55 8.59 3.89 18.11
N VAL A 56 9.40 3.53 17.12
CA VAL A 56 10.17 4.48 16.31
C VAL A 56 9.53 4.53 14.93
N PRO A 57 8.62 5.47 14.69
CA PRO A 57 7.96 5.58 13.40
C PRO A 57 8.89 6.25 12.39
N PHE A 58 8.85 5.77 11.15
CA PHE A 58 9.49 6.41 10.01
C PHE A 58 8.57 6.42 8.81
N THR A 59 8.72 7.39 7.95
CA THR A 59 7.98 7.51 6.70
C THR A 59 8.94 7.75 5.54
N CYS A 60 8.62 7.17 4.38
CA CYS A 60 9.35 7.41 3.15
C CYS A 60 8.47 8.25 2.23
N ALA A 61 8.97 9.40 1.81
CA ALA A 61 8.26 10.31 0.93
C ALA A 61 8.55 9.95 -0.53
N GLY A 62 7.52 9.71 -1.33
CA GLY A 62 7.65 9.50 -2.77
C GLY A 62 8.09 10.75 -3.53
N ILE A 63 7.70 11.93 -3.01
CA ILE A 63 8.24 13.24 -3.39
C ILE A 63 8.46 14.08 -2.12
N PRO A 64 9.52 14.89 -2.07
CA PRO A 64 9.78 15.75 -0.92
C PRO A 64 8.75 16.87 -0.76
N HIS A 65 8.59 17.34 0.49
CA HIS A 65 7.89 18.59 0.85
C HIS A 65 6.46 18.70 0.31
N VAL A 66 5.64 17.70 0.62
CA VAL A 66 4.20 17.75 0.37
C VAL A 66 3.49 18.31 1.60
N ASP A 67 3.08 19.56 1.55
CA ASP A 67 2.58 20.35 2.69
C ASP A 67 1.54 19.59 3.54
N PHE A 68 0.49 19.04 2.92
CA PHE A 68 -0.55 18.33 3.67
C PHE A 68 -0.04 17.03 4.33
N ALA A 69 0.99 16.40 3.75
CA ALA A 69 1.63 15.22 4.33
C ALA A 69 2.43 15.63 5.57
N ASP A 70 3.17 16.73 5.50
CA ASP A 70 3.94 17.25 6.62
C ASP A 70 3.05 17.73 7.76
N GLU A 71 1.95 18.41 7.46
CA GLU A 71 0.93 18.79 8.45
C GLU A 71 0.32 17.57 9.16
N TYR A 72 0.03 16.50 8.40
CA TYR A 72 -0.53 15.28 8.97
C TYR A 72 0.50 14.53 9.83
N LEU A 73 1.76 14.46 9.39
CA LEU A 73 2.85 13.90 10.19
C LEU A 73 3.03 14.66 11.50
N ALA A 74 3.06 16.00 11.45
CA ALA A 74 3.13 16.83 12.65
C ALA A 74 1.93 16.64 13.58
N TYR A 75 0.73 16.43 13.04
CA TYR A 75 -0.45 16.06 13.82
C TYR A 75 -0.25 14.71 14.51
N CYS A 76 0.21 13.68 13.81
CA CYS A 76 0.48 12.37 14.39
C CYS A 76 1.58 12.45 15.47
N GLU A 77 2.65 13.20 15.25
CA GLU A 77 3.73 13.42 16.23
C GLU A 77 3.17 14.00 17.55
N ARG A 78 2.24 14.95 17.46
CA ARG A 78 1.59 15.51 18.67
C ARG A 78 0.71 14.50 19.39
N ILE A 79 -0.08 13.72 18.63
CA ILE A 79 -1.00 12.72 19.20
C ILE A 79 -0.23 11.59 19.88
N PHE A 80 0.79 11.06 19.22
CA PHE A 80 1.56 9.92 19.73
C PHE A 80 2.76 10.33 20.60
N GLY A 81 3.05 11.62 20.71
CA GLY A 81 4.16 12.12 21.50
C GLY A 81 5.53 11.63 21.02
N THR A 82 5.67 11.35 19.75
CA THR A 82 6.86 10.70 19.16
C THR A 82 7.20 11.33 17.82
N HIS A 83 8.48 11.66 17.63
CA HIS A 83 8.96 12.17 16.35
C HIS A 83 8.96 11.09 15.26
N ILE A 84 8.51 11.44 14.06
CA ILE A 84 8.48 10.56 12.88
C ILE A 84 9.71 10.87 12.02
N ILE A 85 10.59 9.89 11.83
CA ILE A 85 11.76 10.01 10.95
C ILE A 85 11.27 10.12 9.51
N ARG A 86 11.65 11.20 8.82
CA ARG A 86 11.27 11.45 7.41
C ARG A 86 12.45 11.11 6.52
N LEU A 87 12.25 10.20 5.58
CA LEU A 87 13.26 9.76 4.62
C LEU A 87 12.71 9.86 3.20
N GLN A 88 13.59 9.95 2.23
CA GLN A 88 13.22 9.88 0.82
C GLN A 88 12.99 8.42 0.43
N ASP A 89 11.94 8.16 -0.37
CA ASP A 89 11.70 6.85 -0.97
C ASP A 89 12.67 6.64 -2.15
N GLY A 90 13.37 5.52 -2.16
CA GLY A 90 14.23 5.10 -3.28
C GLY A 90 13.49 4.97 -4.61
N GLY A 91 12.18 4.75 -4.56
CA GLY A 91 11.32 4.69 -5.74
C GLY A 91 11.29 5.99 -6.57
N LEU A 92 11.55 7.16 -5.97
CA LEU A 92 11.70 8.40 -6.74
C LEU A 92 12.90 8.29 -7.70
N TYR A 93 14.05 7.88 -7.18
CA TYR A 93 15.28 7.76 -7.95
C TYR A 93 15.16 6.68 -9.02
N ALA A 94 14.63 5.50 -8.64
CA ALA A 94 14.40 4.41 -9.58
C ALA A 94 13.43 4.80 -10.73
N ASN A 95 12.42 5.61 -10.45
CA ASN A 95 11.51 6.10 -11.48
C ASN A 95 12.18 7.10 -12.43
N ILE A 96 13.04 7.97 -11.90
CA ILE A 96 13.80 8.93 -12.72
C ILE A 96 14.82 8.17 -13.60
N GLU A 97 15.57 7.26 -13.01
CA GLU A 97 16.53 6.40 -13.70
C GLU A 97 15.87 5.56 -14.80
N ALA A 98 14.66 5.05 -14.56
CA ALA A 98 13.84 4.35 -15.55
C ALA A 98 13.16 5.29 -16.57
N LEU A 99 13.52 6.57 -16.63
CA LEU A 99 12.94 7.59 -17.53
C LEU A 99 11.42 7.73 -17.41
N GLN A 100 10.86 7.36 -16.27
CA GLN A 100 9.41 7.42 -16.06
C GLN A 100 8.93 8.87 -16.04
N TYR A 101 8.17 9.26 -17.06
CA TYR A 101 7.66 10.62 -17.28
C TYR A 101 8.73 11.71 -17.43
N GLN A 102 9.98 11.33 -17.79
CA GLN A 102 11.08 12.24 -18.11
C GLN A 102 11.05 12.63 -19.60
N TYR A 103 11.68 13.75 -19.94
CA TYR A 103 11.87 14.10 -21.34
C TYR A 103 12.94 13.21 -21.98
N PRO A 104 12.81 12.85 -23.27
CA PRO A 104 13.84 12.07 -23.97
C PRO A 104 15.24 12.70 -23.96
N HIS A 105 15.32 14.04 -23.91
CA HIS A 105 16.61 14.74 -23.87
C HIS A 105 17.27 14.72 -22.48
N ASP A 106 16.56 14.25 -21.46
CA ASP A 106 17.13 14.10 -20.10
C ASP A 106 17.93 12.79 -19.95
N GLU A 107 17.81 11.85 -20.88
CA GLU A 107 18.47 10.53 -20.86
C GLU A 107 19.98 10.66 -20.61
N GLU A 108 20.66 11.57 -21.31
CA GLU A 108 22.11 11.71 -21.23
C GLU A 108 22.62 12.11 -19.83
N TRP A 109 21.92 13.02 -19.14
CA TRP A 109 22.33 13.40 -17.80
C TRP A 109 21.88 12.39 -16.75
N ILE A 110 20.73 11.73 -16.95
CA ILE A 110 20.21 10.67 -16.09
C ILE A 110 21.17 9.49 -16.07
N ASP A 111 21.63 9.04 -17.26
CA ASP A 111 22.58 7.94 -17.39
C ASP A 111 23.95 8.23 -16.74
N LYS A 112 24.33 9.51 -16.69
CA LYS A 112 25.58 9.96 -16.04
C LYS A 112 25.44 10.15 -14.53
N THR A 113 24.23 10.09 -14.00
CA THR A 113 23.95 10.34 -12.59
C THR A 113 23.92 9.02 -11.82
N GLU A 114 24.77 8.89 -10.80
CA GLU A 114 24.71 7.77 -9.87
C GLU A 114 23.60 8.01 -8.85
N PHE A 115 22.43 7.47 -9.10
CA PHE A 115 21.32 7.55 -8.15
C PHE A 115 21.52 6.56 -6.99
N PRO A 116 21.12 6.92 -5.76
CA PRO A 116 21.20 6.01 -4.63
C PRO A 116 20.17 4.89 -4.78
N VAL A 117 20.62 3.63 -4.70
CA VAL A 117 19.78 2.44 -4.75
C VAL A 117 19.62 1.90 -3.35
N TYR A 118 18.40 1.89 -2.84
CA TYR A 118 18.06 1.30 -1.55
C TYR A 118 16.58 0.93 -1.50
N ASP A 119 16.28 -0.10 -0.72
CA ASP A 119 14.91 -0.57 -0.52
C ASP A 119 14.40 -0.30 0.92
N ALA A 120 13.20 -0.78 1.21
CA ALA A 120 12.60 -0.61 2.54
C ALA A 120 13.37 -1.34 3.65
N GLN A 121 14.12 -2.39 3.33
CA GLN A 121 14.95 -3.13 4.27
C GLN A 121 16.22 -2.33 4.60
N ASP A 122 16.86 -1.77 3.59
CA ASP A 122 18.03 -0.91 3.74
C ASP A 122 17.72 0.29 4.64
N ILE A 123 16.58 0.93 4.40
CA ILE A 123 16.09 2.03 5.25
C ILE A 123 15.93 1.58 6.71
N ALA A 124 15.30 0.42 6.93
CA ALA A 124 15.11 -0.09 8.28
C ALA A 124 16.45 -0.43 8.96
N ASP A 125 17.42 -0.96 8.22
CA ASP A 125 18.76 -1.28 8.75
C ASP A 125 19.58 -0.01 9.03
N ILE A 126 19.50 1.02 8.18
CA ILE A 126 20.09 2.34 8.43
C ILE A 126 19.55 2.93 9.75
N ILE A 127 18.23 2.90 9.95
CA ILE A 127 17.62 3.42 11.18
C ILE A 127 18.06 2.60 12.39
N ARG A 128 18.09 1.26 12.30
CA ARG A 128 18.57 0.38 13.39
C ARG A 128 20.01 0.71 13.80
N ASN A 129 20.87 0.85 12.82
CA ASN A 129 22.28 1.14 13.03
C ASN A 129 22.50 2.53 13.63
N HIS A 130 21.83 3.54 13.05
CA HIS A 130 21.95 4.93 13.52
C HIS A 130 21.47 5.13 14.95
N LEU A 131 20.39 4.43 15.34
CA LEU A 131 19.81 4.53 16.67
C LEU A 131 20.34 3.51 17.68
N GLY A 132 21.24 2.63 17.29
CA GLY A 132 21.76 1.58 18.16
C GLY A 132 20.68 0.56 18.59
N LEU A 133 19.77 0.20 17.69
CA LEU A 133 18.63 -0.69 17.95
C LEU A 133 18.73 -2.03 17.19
N PRO A 134 19.79 -2.82 17.36
CA PRO A 134 20.05 -3.99 16.50
C PRO A 134 19.02 -5.10 16.64
N ARG A 135 18.25 -5.12 17.73
CA ARG A 135 17.20 -6.13 17.98
C ARG A 135 15.79 -5.66 17.58
N ALA A 136 15.62 -4.41 17.15
CA ALA A 136 14.31 -3.90 16.79
C ALA A 136 13.78 -4.54 15.50
N TRP A 137 12.54 -4.98 15.54
CA TRP A 137 11.80 -5.46 14.38
C TRP A 137 11.04 -4.30 13.72
N THR A 138 10.82 -4.40 12.42
CA THR A 138 10.06 -3.40 11.65
C THR A 138 8.63 -3.86 11.49
N ALA A 139 7.69 -3.06 12.00
CA ALA A 139 6.26 -3.26 11.80
C ALA A 139 5.79 -2.58 10.51
N TYR A 140 4.97 -3.28 9.74
CA TYR A 140 4.29 -2.75 8.56
C TYR A 140 2.78 -2.79 8.75
N GLY A 141 2.12 -1.65 8.51
CA GLY A 141 0.67 -1.52 8.58
C GLY A 141 -0.01 -2.04 7.32
N LEU A 142 0.30 -3.26 6.90
CA LEU A 142 -0.37 -3.90 5.78
C LEU A 142 -1.49 -4.81 6.28
N ASN A 143 -2.62 -4.78 5.57
CA ASN A 143 -3.73 -5.68 5.84
C ASN A 143 -3.68 -6.87 4.86
N ALA A 144 -3.80 -8.08 5.40
CA ALA A 144 -3.89 -9.30 4.60
C ALA A 144 -5.11 -9.30 3.67
N SER A 145 -6.18 -8.57 4.01
CA SER A 145 -7.40 -8.50 3.19
C SER A 145 -7.28 -7.65 1.92
N ASP A 146 -6.17 -6.92 1.72
CA ASP A 146 -6.01 -6.03 0.56
C ASP A 146 -5.77 -6.77 -0.76
N SER A 147 -5.25 -8.00 -0.72
CA SER A 147 -5.13 -8.88 -1.88
C SER A 147 -5.06 -10.36 -1.47
N LEU A 148 -5.51 -11.26 -2.35
CA LEU A 148 -5.45 -12.70 -2.14
C LEU A 148 -4.02 -13.20 -1.93
N ASP A 149 -3.07 -12.73 -2.73
CA ASP A 149 -1.66 -13.11 -2.63
C ASP A 149 -1.05 -12.69 -1.29
N ARG A 150 -1.35 -11.47 -0.84
CA ARG A 150 -0.94 -11.01 0.50
C ARG A 150 -1.56 -11.84 1.60
N MET A 151 -2.85 -12.16 1.49
CA MET A 151 -3.55 -12.96 2.47
C MET A 151 -2.91 -14.34 2.63
N ILE A 152 -2.59 -15.00 1.52
CA ILE A 152 -1.94 -16.31 1.52
C ILE A 152 -0.55 -16.19 2.16
N THR A 153 0.28 -15.28 1.67
CA THR A 153 1.67 -15.13 2.13
C THR A 153 1.74 -14.74 3.61
N VAL A 154 0.96 -13.74 4.02
CA VAL A 154 0.97 -13.25 5.40
C VAL A 154 0.44 -14.28 6.39
N ARG A 155 -0.59 -15.06 6.00
CA ARG A 155 -1.11 -16.16 6.83
C ARG A 155 -0.12 -17.33 6.94
N GLN A 156 0.54 -17.71 5.86
CA GLN A 156 1.56 -18.76 5.87
C GLN A 156 2.71 -18.43 6.82
N CYS A 157 3.17 -17.17 6.82
CA CYS A 157 4.22 -16.69 7.70
C CYS A 157 3.73 -16.29 9.09
N LYS A 158 2.42 -16.43 9.38
CA LYS A 158 1.78 -15.94 10.62
C LYS A 158 2.15 -14.48 10.94
N GLY A 159 2.18 -13.64 9.92
CA GLY A 159 2.49 -12.22 10.01
C GLY A 159 3.95 -11.88 10.32
N ARG A 160 4.90 -12.79 10.20
CA ARG A 160 6.29 -12.59 10.60
C ARG A 160 7.28 -13.07 9.52
N TYR A 161 8.33 -12.27 9.28
CA TYR A 161 9.44 -12.59 8.37
C TYR A 161 10.77 -12.45 9.09
N TYR A 162 11.43 -13.57 9.33
CA TYR A 162 12.70 -13.60 10.07
C TYR A 162 13.87 -12.99 9.28
N GLY A 163 13.96 -13.26 7.99
CA GLY A 163 15.06 -12.79 7.14
C GLY A 163 15.19 -11.27 7.13
N THR A 164 14.07 -10.56 7.10
CA THR A 164 14.01 -9.09 7.11
C THR A 164 13.74 -8.50 8.49
N ARG A 165 13.54 -9.33 9.52
CA ARG A 165 13.10 -8.91 10.86
C ARG A 165 11.90 -7.96 10.79
N SER A 166 10.90 -8.34 9.99
CA SER A 166 9.67 -7.59 9.80
C SER A 166 8.45 -8.36 10.23
N PHE A 167 7.37 -7.65 10.59
CA PHE A 167 6.11 -8.25 11.00
C PHE A 167 4.92 -7.34 10.71
N TYR A 168 3.75 -7.95 10.70
CA TYR A 168 2.45 -7.30 10.45
C TYR A 168 1.60 -7.38 11.71
N PRO A 169 1.52 -6.31 12.53
CA PRO A 169 0.86 -6.34 13.83
C PRO A 169 -0.64 -6.57 13.77
N ASN A 170 -1.27 -6.35 12.63
CA ASN A 170 -2.71 -6.48 12.41
C ASN A 170 -3.01 -7.50 11.29
N PHE A 171 -2.18 -8.53 11.12
CA PHE A 171 -2.26 -9.44 9.96
C PHE A 171 -3.57 -10.22 9.87
N ASP A 172 -4.23 -10.47 10.99
CA ASP A 172 -5.49 -11.20 11.11
C ASP A 172 -6.71 -10.27 11.30
N TRP A 173 -6.50 -8.93 11.28
CA TRP A 173 -7.59 -7.97 11.44
C TRP A 173 -8.41 -7.84 10.16
N THR A 174 -9.71 -7.68 10.32
CA THR A 174 -10.61 -7.34 9.23
C THR A 174 -10.63 -5.84 8.97
N HIS A 175 -11.02 -5.44 7.76
CA HIS A 175 -11.23 -4.02 7.43
C HIS A 175 -12.20 -3.34 8.43
N LYS A 176 -13.25 -4.05 8.84
CA LYS A 176 -14.21 -3.54 9.83
C LYS A 176 -13.54 -3.23 11.16
N GLN A 177 -12.72 -4.15 11.68
CA GLN A 177 -11.99 -3.95 12.94
C GLN A 177 -11.06 -2.74 12.88
N ILE A 178 -10.33 -2.57 11.77
CA ILE A 178 -9.48 -1.39 11.55
C ILE A 178 -10.30 -0.11 11.61
N MET A 179 -11.40 -0.05 10.87
CA MET A 179 -12.26 1.14 10.85
C MET A 179 -12.92 1.42 12.20
N ASP A 180 -13.31 0.39 12.93
CA ASP A 180 -13.90 0.54 14.26
C ASP A 180 -12.88 1.08 15.28
N VAL A 181 -11.64 0.59 15.25
CA VAL A 181 -10.55 1.11 16.10
C VAL A 181 -10.25 2.58 15.76
N LEU A 182 -10.18 2.93 14.49
CA LEU A 182 -9.93 4.32 14.08
C LEU A 182 -11.05 5.26 14.47
N ARG A 183 -12.31 4.86 14.37
CA ARG A 183 -13.45 5.65 14.85
C ARG A 183 -13.39 5.87 16.37
N GLN A 184 -13.10 4.82 17.13
CA GLN A 184 -13.02 4.90 18.58
C GLN A 184 -11.83 5.73 19.08
N SER A 185 -10.71 5.70 18.34
CA SER A 185 -9.53 6.52 18.67
C SER A 185 -9.75 8.02 18.46
N ASN A 186 -10.76 8.40 17.69
CA ASN A 186 -11.03 9.79 17.28
C ASN A 186 -9.82 10.48 16.60
N ILE A 187 -8.92 9.71 15.99
CA ILE A 187 -7.78 10.23 15.23
C ILE A 187 -8.20 10.42 13.78
N ARG A 188 -8.01 11.63 13.26
CA ARG A 188 -8.34 11.94 11.86
C ARG A 188 -7.44 11.17 10.89
N LEU A 189 -7.98 10.80 9.74
CA LEU A 189 -7.21 10.27 8.63
C LEU A 189 -6.51 11.39 7.86
N SER A 190 -5.48 11.03 7.09
CA SER A 190 -4.76 11.94 6.20
C SER A 190 -5.68 12.57 5.16
N ASN A 191 -5.37 13.81 4.75
CA ASN A 191 -6.10 14.51 3.68
C ASN A 191 -6.07 13.77 2.33
N GLU A 192 -5.15 12.82 2.14
CA GLU A 192 -5.11 11.93 0.97
C GLU A 192 -6.46 11.22 0.73
N TYR A 193 -7.15 10.85 1.81
CA TYR A 193 -8.47 10.20 1.73
C TYR A 193 -9.57 11.14 1.22
N HIS A 194 -9.45 12.44 1.43
CA HIS A 194 -10.35 13.43 0.85
C HIS A 194 -10.06 13.69 -0.64
N ILE A 195 -8.80 13.57 -1.05
CA ILE A 195 -8.38 13.77 -2.44
C ILE A 195 -8.71 12.56 -3.30
N ALA A 196 -8.30 11.36 -2.89
CA ALA A 196 -8.35 10.15 -3.73
C ALA A 196 -9.15 8.98 -3.13
N ALA A 197 -9.85 9.18 -1.98
CA ALA A 197 -10.55 8.14 -1.22
C ALA A 197 -9.63 6.97 -0.76
N ARG A 198 -8.32 7.14 -0.84
CA ARG A 198 -7.28 6.19 -0.43
C ARG A 198 -5.97 6.92 -0.13
N SER A 199 -5.00 6.23 0.47
CA SER A 199 -3.64 6.76 0.59
C SER A 199 -2.92 6.75 -0.75
N PHE A 200 -1.97 7.67 -0.95
CA PHE A 200 -1.14 7.73 -2.17
C PHE A 200 -0.01 6.71 -2.22
N ALA A 201 0.05 5.78 -1.27
CA ALA A 201 1.05 4.70 -1.26
C ALA A 201 1.06 3.84 -2.55
N GLY A 202 0.03 3.96 -3.40
CA GLY A 202 -0.05 3.34 -4.72
C GLY A 202 0.68 4.09 -5.85
N GLY A 203 1.44 5.14 -5.52
CA GLY A 203 2.28 5.87 -6.48
C GLY A 203 1.51 6.64 -7.57
N LEU A 204 2.17 6.81 -8.70
CA LEU A 204 1.73 7.60 -9.87
C LEU A 204 0.67 6.90 -10.75
N MET A 205 -0.29 6.22 -10.15
CA MET A 205 -1.34 5.53 -10.89
C MET A 205 -2.33 6.53 -11.51
N PRO A 206 -2.77 6.34 -12.78
CA PRO A 206 -3.58 7.32 -13.50
C PRO A 206 -4.85 7.77 -12.77
N HIS A 207 -5.52 6.88 -12.05
CA HIS A 207 -6.73 7.23 -11.29
C HIS A 207 -6.45 8.13 -10.08
N ASN A 208 -5.28 7.97 -9.42
CA ASN A 208 -4.84 8.86 -8.35
C ASN A 208 -4.48 10.23 -8.92
N LEU A 209 -3.73 10.26 -10.03
CA LEU A 209 -3.30 11.48 -10.70
C LEU A 209 -4.49 12.33 -11.16
N LEU A 210 -5.55 11.71 -11.70
CA LEU A 210 -6.79 12.40 -12.06
C LEU A 210 -7.46 13.05 -10.84
N ALA A 211 -7.47 12.37 -9.70
CA ALA A 211 -8.03 12.91 -8.47
C ALA A 211 -7.18 14.08 -7.93
N VAL A 212 -5.86 13.94 -7.99
CA VAL A 212 -4.90 14.98 -7.57
C VAL A 212 -5.01 16.22 -8.47
N ASP A 213 -5.01 16.06 -9.79
CA ASP A 213 -5.16 17.16 -10.75
C ASP A 213 -6.43 17.99 -10.48
N LYS A 214 -7.54 17.30 -10.20
CA LYS A 214 -8.84 17.96 -9.96
C LYS A 214 -9.00 18.60 -8.58
N ARG A 215 -8.46 17.95 -7.53
CA ARG A 215 -8.77 18.30 -6.12
C ARG A 215 -7.58 18.92 -5.38
N ALA A 216 -6.38 18.74 -5.89
CA ALA A 216 -5.14 19.25 -5.30
C ALA A 216 -4.16 19.71 -6.39
N PRO A 217 -4.50 20.73 -7.20
CA PRO A 217 -3.70 21.15 -8.34
C PRO A 217 -2.29 21.65 -7.95
N GLN A 218 -2.10 22.12 -6.74
CA GLN A 218 -0.76 22.50 -6.24
C GLN A 218 0.13 21.27 -6.08
N LEU A 219 -0.40 20.18 -5.51
CA LEU A 219 0.31 18.91 -5.41
C LEU A 219 0.63 18.35 -6.80
N PHE A 220 -0.30 18.50 -7.76
CA PHE A 220 -0.05 18.06 -9.13
C PHE A 220 1.14 18.81 -9.75
N ARG A 221 1.26 20.13 -9.54
CA ARG A 221 2.44 20.91 -9.97
C ARG A 221 3.73 20.47 -9.29
N GLN A 222 3.70 20.09 -8.01
CA GLN A 222 4.88 19.52 -7.33
C GLN A 222 5.29 18.18 -7.96
N LEU A 223 4.34 17.33 -8.33
CA LEU A 223 4.60 16.09 -9.07
C LEU A 223 5.19 16.36 -10.46
N GLU A 224 4.67 17.37 -11.19
CA GLU A 224 5.20 17.75 -12.52
C GLU A 224 6.65 18.23 -12.47
N TYR A 225 7.10 18.80 -11.34
CA TYR A 225 8.50 19.19 -11.17
C TYR A 225 9.44 17.98 -11.24
N TYR A 226 9.06 16.84 -10.66
CA TYR A 226 9.86 15.61 -10.70
C TYR A 226 9.54 14.73 -11.91
N TYR A 227 8.37 14.86 -12.49
CA TYR A 227 7.81 14.04 -13.55
C TYR A 227 7.18 14.91 -14.64
N PRO A 228 7.99 15.59 -15.47
CA PRO A 228 7.52 16.65 -16.37
C PRO A 228 6.51 16.19 -17.43
N LEU A 229 6.53 14.92 -17.83
CA LEU A 229 5.56 14.36 -18.77
C LEU A 229 4.32 13.73 -18.13
N LEU A 230 4.12 13.96 -16.83
CA LEU A 230 3.00 13.38 -16.08
C LEU A 230 1.65 13.76 -16.67
N LYS A 231 1.47 15.03 -17.04
CA LYS A 231 0.22 15.54 -17.65
C LYS A 231 -0.06 14.93 -19.01
N ALA A 232 0.96 14.71 -19.84
CA ALA A 232 0.82 14.04 -21.13
C ALA A 232 0.32 12.58 -20.97
N SER A 233 0.80 11.88 -19.94
CA SER A 233 0.32 10.54 -19.61
C SER A 233 -1.15 10.54 -19.18
N LEU A 234 -1.56 11.55 -18.42
CA LEU A 234 -2.95 11.75 -17.98
C LEU A 234 -3.88 11.98 -19.17
N CYS A 235 -3.53 12.89 -20.08
CA CYS A 235 -4.29 13.15 -21.30
C CYS A 235 -4.41 11.88 -22.17
N ARG A 236 -3.33 11.10 -22.29
CA ARG A 236 -3.35 9.81 -23.02
C ARG A 236 -4.32 8.81 -22.39
N SER A 237 -4.36 8.73 -21.06
CA SER A 237 -5.26 7.82 -20.33
C SER A 237 -6.73 8.23 -20.50
N GLN A 238 -7.04 9.53 -20.46
CA GLN A 238 -8.38 10.07 -20.70
C GLN A 238 -8.85 9.75 -22.12
N TRP A 239 -8.00 10.04 -23.10
CA TRP A 239 -8.30 9.77 -24.50
C TRP A 239 -8.52 8.28 -24.83
N ARG A 240 -7.76 7.37 -24.19
CA ARG A 240 -8.00 5.93 -24.30
C ARG A 240 -9.36 5.54 -23.73
N ASN A 241 -9.72 6.06 -22.57
CA ASN A 241 -10.99 5.77 -21.93
C ASN A 241 -12.19 6.29 -22.78
N GLU A 242 -12.08 7.46 -23.40
CA GLU A 242 -13.08 7.99 -24.32
C GLU A 242 -13.24 7.14 -25.57
N ARG A 243 -12.15 6.61 -26.14
CA ARG A 243 -12.21 5.73 -27.31
C ARG A 243 -12.65 4.30 -27.02
N CYS A 244 -12.39 3.78 -25.82
CA CYS A 244 -12.81 2.42 -25.44
C CYS A 244 -14.28 2.34 -25.01
N LEU A 245 -15.02 3.45 -25.10
CA LEU A 245 -16.47 3.53 -24.81
C LEU A 245 -17.31 3.95 -26.06
N PRO A 246 -17.13 3.39 -27.25
CA PRO A 246 -18.11 3.59 -28.32
C PRO A 246 -19.23 2.57 -28.13
N GLY A 247 -20.30 2.91 -27.38
CA GLY A 247 -21.45 2.00 -27.33
C GLY A 247 -22.48 2.21 -26.23
N LYS A 248 -22.31 3.14 -25.31
CA LYS A 248 -23.31 3.37 -24.25
C LYS A 248 -24.14 4.67 -24.34
N GLN A 249 -24.07 5.39 -25.44
CA GLN A 249 -24.86 6.63 -25.62
C GLN A 249 -25.86 6.60 -26.77
N GLN A 250 -26.30 5.44 -27.27
CA GLN A 250 -27.39 5.39 -28.27
C GLN A 250 -28.36 4.23 -28.08
N GLU A 251 -28.79 3.96 -26.87
CA GLU A 251 -29.96 3.09 -26.65
C GLU A 251 -30.94 3.67 -25.62
N ASN A 252 -31.29 4.94 -25.80
CA ASN A 252 -32.54 5.47 -25.25
C ASN A 252 -33.40 6.00 -26.41
N GLY A 253 -34.23 5.15 -26.95
CA GLY A 253 -35.23 5.57 -27.92
C GLY A 253 -35.51 4.59 -29.05
N LYS A 254 -35.84 3.36 -28.76
CA LYS A 254 -36.70 2.55 -29.63
C LYS A 254 -37.36 1.45 -28.80
N GLU A 255 -38.63 1.66 -28.47
CA GLU A 255 -39.53 0.58 -28.02
C GLU A 255 -39.51 -0.57 -29.02
N LYS A 256 -39.23 -1.79 -28.52
CA LYS A 256 -39.49 -3.01 -29.30
C LYS A 256 -40.90 -3.48 -29.02
N PRO A 257 -41.67 -3.80 -30.07
CA PRO A 257 -42.99 -4.41 -29.89
C PRO A 257 -42.86 -5.82 -29.34
N ARG A 258 -43.70 -6.16 -28.38
CA ARG A 258 -43.90 -7.49 -27.85
C ARG A 258 -44.37 -8.43 -28.96
N THR A 259 -43.66 -9.53 -29.22
CA THR A 259 -44.20 -10.71 -29.91
C THR A 259 -44.11 -11.89 -28.98
N ASP A 260 -45.27 -12.31 -28.53
CA ASP A 260 -45.48 -13.58 -27.85
C ASP A 260 -45.28 -14.76 -28.85
N ALA A 261 -44.45 -15.73 -28.51
CA ALA A 261 -44.53 -17.07 -29.06
C ALA A 261 -43.76 -18.10 -28.19
N PRO A 262 -44.20 -19.35 -28.09
CA PRO A 262 -44.06 -20.18 -26.91
C PRO A 262 -42.87 -21.11 -26.92
N CYS A 263 -42.56 -21.54 -25.73
CA CYS A 263 -41.69 -22.62 -25.29
C CYS A 263 -41.82 -23.92 -26.15
N LYS A 264 -40.68 -24.47 -26.61
CA LYS A 264 -40.55 -25.89 -26.94
C LYS A 264 -39.29 -26.47 -26.30
N THR A 265 -39.55 -27.35 -25.37
CA THR A 265 -38.66 -28.33 -24.80
C THR A 265 -38.05 -29.26 -25.84
N ARG A 266 -36.79 -29.59 -25.77
CA ARG A 266 -36.24 -30.87 -26.23
C ARG A 266 -35.04 -31.32 -25.42
N ASN A 267 -35.25 -32.48 -24.86
CA ASN A 267 -34.31 -33.37 -24.18
C ASN A 267 -33.35 -34.08 -25.16
N SER A 268 -32.37 -34.67 -24.56
CA SER A 268 -31.47 -35.79 -24.95
C SER A 268 -30.04 -35.31 -25.26
N GLY A 269 -28.99 -35.78 -24.62
CA GLY A 269 -28.65 -37.11 -24.17
C GLY A 269 -27.39 -37.52 -24.88
N GLY A 270 -26.34 -37.93 -24.16
CA GLY A 270 -25.30 -38.74 -24.80
C GLY A 270 -23.84 -38.38 -24.52
N ARG A 271 -23.27 -38.98 -23.49
CA ARG A 271 -22.11 -39.89 -23.42
C ARG A 271 -20.71 -39.44 -23.89
N ASN A 272 -19.80 -39.54 -22.90
CA ASN A 272 -18.47 -40.17 -22.90
C ASN A 272 -17.47 -39.91 -24.03
N ALA A 273 -16.25 -39.45 -23.67
CA ALA A 273 -15.04 -40.27 -23.90
C ALA A 273 -13.84 -39.77 -23.10
N ARG A 274 -13.23 -40.70 -22.39
CA ARG A 274 -11.90 -40.65 -21.78
C ARG A 274 -10.84 -40.59 -22.86
N ALA A 275 -9.77 -39.83 -22.65
CA ALA A 275 -8.45 -40.23 -23.11
C ALA A 275 -7.39 -39.62 -22.20
N GLY A 276 -6.71 -40.49 -21.51
CA GLY A 276 -5.53 -40.24 -20.74
C GLY A 276 -4.31 -40.03 -21.63
N ARG A 277 -3.34 -39.27 -21.09
CA ARG A 277 -1.96 -39.33 -21.60
C ARG A 277 -0.95 -39.23 -20.46
N LYS A 278 -0.02 -40.17 -20.57
CA LYS A 278 0.99 -40.64 -19.64
C LYS A 278 2.09 -39.59 -19.34
N LYS A 279 2.68 -39.81 -18.16
CA LYS A 279 3.94 -39.32 -17.64
C LYS A 279 5.12 -39.56 -18.60
N SER A 280 6.07 -38.63 -18.66
CA SER A 280 7.46 -39.00 -18.88
C SER A 280 8.37 -38.16 -17.96
N SER A 281 9.06 -38.87 -17.11
CA SER A 281 10.16 -38.43 -16.26
C SER A 281 11.42 -38.25 -17.09
N ALA A 282 12.20 -37.21 -16.85
CA ALA A 282 13.62 -37.23 -17.16
C ALA A 282 14.40 -36.52 -16.04
N ARG A 283 15.11 -37.35 -15.28
CA ARG A 283 16.26 -36.98 -14.43
C ARG A 283 17.39 -36.46 -15.32
N ARG A 284 18.07 -35.40 -14.88
CA ARG A 284 19.50 -35.23 -15.18
C ARG A 284 20.23 -34.69 -13.97
N THR A 285 21.13 -35.50 -13.53
CA THR A 285 22.19 -35.36 -12.51
C THR A 285 23.43 -34.66 -13.12
N THR A 286 24.24 -34.06 -12.20
CA THR A 286 25.68 -33.78 -12.24
C THR A 286 26.16 -32.63 -13.14
N ARG A 287 26.78 -31.61 -12.65
CA ARG A 287 28.02 -31.42 -11.85
C ARG A 287 28.01 -30.09 -11.11
#